data_3b1a14da723817d47e7779745efbe117
#
_entry.id   3b1a14da723817d47e7779745efbe117
#
_cell.length_a   1.000
_cell.length_b   1.000
_cell.length_c   1.000
_cell.angle_alpha   90.00
_cell.angle_beta   90.00
_cell.angle_gamma   90.00
#
_symmetry.space_group_name_H-M   'P 1'
#
loop_
_entity.id
_entity.type
_entity.pdbx_description
1 polymer ?
#
loop_
_entity_poly.entity_id
_entity_poly.type
_entity_poly.pdbx_seq_one_letter_code
_entity_poly.pdbx_strand_id
1 'polypeptide(L)'
;MENGCLSILPGRIEYILQIHSSDDINNNAMIPVGHFFPPVFIPAQRMSNQMPSSYLGKILLRWCDQCHTPVLAEQCSCGSATRAVPVTPPGDARPAFPADIALINSIFLDHFGMSVVSEGQIVLLNKVPDNDRMDEVIVGGGVIGSIRYIPGKRCWEPVPRPEACVLAIPKKRFVVVDDSAVPFIHDQGMSVLAPGLVSIDDAVQVGDEVFIMTEAGTCISVGRAKVDAATARLMERGSIVRTRRNIASKIVPGPATWKDAVRANSAVINRAETAAVTFVSEVAAAYPLPATISYSGGKDSLATLLVVTKALGKVPLLFADTGLEFPETYENITTASQKYGLSVIRTNGSNKFWETFTREGPPAVNSRWCCHVCKLAPIAALVQSQWGECLSFIGQRKYESLSRAQSKRVWRNPKIKVQLSAAPIQNWTALHVWLYLFREEAPYNRLYEHRLDRIGCFMCPSSDMA
;
A
#
# COMPACT_ATOMS: atom_id res chain seq x y z
N MET A 1 1.54 -32.86 -10.82
CA MET A 1 0.84 -32.44 -9.59
C MET A 1 1.03 -30.94 -9.50
N GLU A 2 0.00 -30.21 -9.89
CA GLU A 2 0.03 -28.75 -10.00
C GLU A 2 0.00 -28.16 -8.61
N ASN A 3 1.03 -27.39 -8.27
CA ASN A 3 1.07 -26.60 -7.04
C ASN A 3 -0.01 -25.51 -7.14
N GLY A 4 -1.07 -25.67 -6.37
CA GLY A 4 -2.21 -24.76 -6.34
C GLY A 4 -1.81 -23.36 -5.88
N CYS A 5 -1.59 -22.49 -6.83
CA CYS A 5 -1.66 -21.06 -6.65
C CYS A 5 -3.12 -20.65 -6.80
N LEU A 6 -3.73 -20.08 -5.77
CA LEU A 6 -5.10 -19.58 -5.86
C LEU A 6 -5.22 -18.61 -7.03
N SER A 7 -6.00 -18.99 -8.02
CA SER A 7 -6.41 -18.11 -9.12
C SER A 7 -7.37 -17.06 -8.54
N ILE A 8 -6.89 -15.88 -8.31
CA ILE A 8 -7.70 -14.77 -7.81
C ILE A 8 -8.31 -14.03 -9.00
N LEU A 9 -9.61 -14.24 -9.14
CA LEU A 9 -10.68 -13.44 -9.74
C LEU A 9 -10.63 -13.07 -11.24
N PRO A 10 -11.69 -13.48 -11.96
CA PRO A 10 -11.98 -13.06 -13.33
C PRO A 10 -12.44 -11.59 -13.48
N GLY A 11 -12.71 -10.86 -12.40
CA GLY A 11 -13.38 -9.56 -12.47
C GLY A 11 -12.66 -8.44 -13.21
N ARG A 12 -11.32 -8.44 -13.27
CA ARG A 12 -10.57 -7.41 -14.00
C ARG A 12 -10.57 -7.62 -15.53
N ILE A 13 -10.74 -8.87 -15.98
CA ILE A 13 -10.78 -9.22 -17.41
C ILE A 13 -12.19 -9.03 -17.98
N GLU A 14 -13.24 -9.31 -17.22
CA GLU A 14 -14.63 -9.11 -17.65
C GLU A 14 -14.98 -7.64 -17.88
N TYR A 15 -14.43 -6.71 -17.08
CA TYR A 15 -14.64 -5.28 -17.28
C TYR A 15 -14.06 -4.76 -18.61
N ILE A 16 -12.97 -5.34 -19.10
CA ILE A 16 -12.37 -4.96 -20.40
C ILE A 16 -13.19 -5.54 -21.56
N LEU A 17 -13.81 -6.72 -21.39
CA LEU A 17 -14.59 -7.39 -22.42
C LEU A 17 -16.01 -6.82 -22.55
N GLN A 18 -16.63 -6.32 -21.49
CA GLN A 18 -17.96 -5.69 -21.56
C GLN A 18 -17.99 -4.33 -22.25
N ILE A 19 -16.88 -3.62 -22.35
CA ILE A 19 -16.82 -2.35 -23.10
C ILE A 19 -16.77 -2.56 -24.63
N HIS A 20 -16.45 -3.77 -25.09
CA HIS A 20 -16.36 -4.09 -26.54
C HIS A 20 -17.61 -4.73 -27.15
N SER A 21 -18.73 -4.84 -26.42
CA SER A 21 -19.94 -5.50 -26.93
C SER A 21 -21.09 -4.59 -27.37
N SER A 22 -20.87 -3.28 -27.52
CA SER A 22 -21.87 -2.37 -28.10
C SER A 22 -21.32 -1.65 -29.32
N ASP A 23 -21.76 -2.20 -30.46
CA ASP A 23 -21.99 -1.61 -31.77
C ASP A 23 -20.86 -1.10 -32.68
N ASP A 24 -20.91 -1.66 -33.90
CA ASP A 24 -20.42 -1.20 -35.17
C ASP A 24 -18.91 -1.15 -35.48
N ILE A 25 -18.37 -2.26 -35.99
CA ILE A 25 -17.36 -2.17 -37.05
C ILE A 25 -17.58 -3.27 -38.09
N ASN A 26 -18.31 -2.92 -39.16
CA ASN A 26 -18.17 -3.56 -40.47
C ASN A 26 -17.12 -2.75 -41.23
N ASN A 27 -15.90 -3.26 -41.35
CA ASN A 27 -15.09 -3.11 -42.55
C ASN A 27 -13.82 -3.97 -42.46
N ASN A 28 -13.74 -4.94 -43.39
CA ASN A 28 -12.56 -5.74 -43.67
C ASN A 28 -11.39 -4.90 -44.15
N ALA A 29 -10.32 -4.78 -43.39
CA ALA A 29 -8.99 -4.48 -43.90
C ALA A 29 -7.97 -5.34 -43.19
N MET A 30 -7.44 -6.35 -43.87
CA MET A 30 -6.27 -7.10 -43.41
C MET A 30 -5.07 -6.17 -43.33
N ILE A 31 -4.53 -6.03 -42.10
CA ILE A 31 -3.24 -5.39 -41.87
C ILE A 31 -2.17 -6.48 -41.90
N PRO A 32 -1.07 -6.36 -42.68
CA PRO A 32 -0.02 -7.36 -42.74
C PRO A 32 0.75 -7.42 -41.41
N VAL A 33 0.95 -8.65 -40.93
CA VAL A 33 1.76 -8.98 -39.77
C VAL A 33 3.22 -8.66 -40.07
N GLY A 34 3.70 -7.54 -39.59
CA GLY A 34 5.10 -7.11 -39.67
C GLY A 34 5.85 -7.43 -38.39
N HIS A 35 6.87 -8.25 -38.52
CA HIS A 35 8.03 -8.50 -37.67
C HIS A 35 7.89 -8.29 -36.15
N PHE A 36 7.63 -9.36 -35.43
CA PHE A 36 7.90 -9.46 -33.99
C PHE A 36 9.41 -9.32 -33.74
N PHE A 37 9.83 -8.26 -33.11
CA PHE A 37 11.13 -8.19 -32.48
C PHE A 37 11.12 -9.06 -31.21
N PRO A 38 12.13 -9.92 -30.99
CA PRO A 38 12.23 -10.66 -29.73
C PRO A 38 12.48 -9.68 -28.57
N PRO A 39 11.95 -9.98 -27.36
CA PRO A 39 12.19 -9.14 -26.21
C PRO A 39 13.69 -9.11 -25.90
N VAL A 40 14.29 -7.93 -25.95
CA VAL A 40 15.66 -7.70 -25.47
C VAL A 40 15.64 -7.88 -23.95
N PHE A 41 16.15 -9.01 -23.49
CA PHE A 41 16.43 -9.24 -22.08
C PHE A 41 17.60 -8.33 -21.67
N ILE A 42 17.29 -7.20 -21.05
CA ILE A 42 18.29 -6.43 -20.32
C ILE A 42 18.45 -7.11 -18.96
N PRO A 43 19.63 -7.68 -18.63
CA PRO A 43 19.83 -8.27 -17.32
C PRO A 43 19.68 -7.18 -16.26
N ALA A 44 18.79 -7.42 -15.28
CA ALA A 44 18.64 -6.55 -14.13
C ALA A 44 19.98 -6.48 -13.38
N GLN A 45 20.74 -5.41 -13.61
CA GLN A 45 21.84 -5.07 -12.72
C GLN A 45 21.27 -4.90 -11.31
N ARG A 46 21.78 -5.69 -10.37
CA ARG A 46 21.56 -5.54 -8.94
C ARG A 46 22.00 -4.13 -8.54
N MET A 47 21.09 -3.19 -8.58
CA MET A 47 21.26 -1.94 -7.84
C MET A 47 20.91 -2.25 -6.38
N SER A 48 21.93 -2.50 -5.58
CA SER A 48 21.84 -2.41 -4.12
C SER A 48 21.60 -0.94 -3.75
N ASN A 49 20.40 -0.45 -4.01
CA ASN A 49 19.97 0.84 -3.52
C ASN A 49 19.55 0.67 -2.06
N GLN A 50 20.51 0.76 -1.15
CA GLN A 50 20.25 1.28 0.19
C GLN A 50 19.80 2.73 -0.02
N MET A 51 18.50 2.95 -0.15
CA MET A 51 17.94 4.29 -0.10
C MET A 51 18.28 4.91 1.26
N PRO A 52 18.90 6.09 1.29
CA PRO A 52 19.15 6.76 2.56
C PRO A 52 17.81 6.99 3.25
N SER A 53 17.65 6.48 4.47
CA SER A 53 16.43 6.59 5.29
C SER A 53 16.01 8.04 5.62
N SER A 54 16.85 9.01 5.29
CA SER A 54 16.67 10.44 5.58
C SER A 54 15.67 11.16 4.69
N TYR A 55 15.23 10.59 3.55
CA TYR A 55 14.44 11.33 2.57
C TYR A 55 12.94 11.42 2.85
N LEU A 56 12.36 10.43 3.54
CA LEU A 56 10.91 10.34 3.75
C LEU A 56 10.47 10.82 5.14
N GLY A 57 11.41 11.22 5.97
CA GLY A 57 11.16 11.66 7.33
C GLY A 57 11.19 10.53 8.36
N LYS A 58 10.89 10.88 9.62
CA LYS A 58 10.91 9.95 10.75
C LYS A 58 9.72 8.98 10.64
N ILE A 59 9.95 7.69 10.89
CA ILE A 59 8.87 6.72 11.09
C ILE A 59 8.13 7.08 12.37
N LEU A 60 6.82 7.34 12.26
CA LEU A 60 5.98 7.81 13.36
C LEU A 60 5.14 6.71 13.98
N LEU A 61 5.10 5.52 13.38
CA LEU A 61 4.25 4.43 13.83
C LEU A 61 4.73 3.89 15.17
N ARG A 62 3.85 3.92 16.14
CA ARG A 62 4.02 3.39 17.49
C ARG A 62 2.81 2.54 17.87
N TRP A 63 2.89 1.84 18.96
CA TRP A 63 1.83 0.97 19.46
C TRP A 63 1.60 1.20 20.94
N CYS A 64 0.34 1.26 21.33
CA CYS A 64 -0.07 1.25 22.73
C CYS A 64 -0.45 -0.18 23.15
N ASP A 65 0.33 -0.79 24.01
CA ASP A 65 0.08 -2.16 24.48
C ASP A 65 -1.16 -2.24 25.38
N GLN A 66 -1.57 -1.14 26.03
CA GLN A 66 -2.77 -1.08 26.86
C GLN A 66 -4.06 -1.00 26.05
N CYS A 67 -4.06 -0.23 24.94
CA CYS A 67 -5.24 -0.06 24.10
C CYS A 67 -5.25 -1.02 22.91
N HIS A 68 -4.17 -1.75 22.67
CA HIS A 68 -3.96 -2.60 21.48
C HIS A 68 -4.15 -1.85 20.15
N THR A 69 -3.74 -0.58 20.10
CA THR A 69 -3.95 0.30 18.96
C THR A 69 -2.67 0.93 18.44
N PRO A 70 -2.59 1.24 17.13
CA PRO A 70 -1.54 2.07 16.57
C PRO A 70 -1.67 3.52 17.08
N VAL A 71 -0.54 4.14 17.39
CA VAL A 71 -0.46 5.51 17.89
C VAL A 71 0.63 6.28 17.14
N LEU A 72 0.41 7.57 16.90
CA LEU A 72 1.32 8.46 16.19
C LEU A 72 2.07 9.43 17.15
N ALA A 73 2.11 9.09 18.43
CA ALA A 73 2.78 9.86 19.49
C ALA A 73 3.47 8.96 20.50
N GLU A 74 4.41 9.52 21.27
CA GLU A 74 5.13 8.82 22.35
C GLU A 74 4.24 8.48 23.54
N GLN A 75 3.14 9.19 23.69
CA GLN A 75 2.13 8.93 24.71
C GLN A 75 0.75 8.73 24.05
N CYS A 76 0.07 7.68 24.45
CA CYS A 76 -1.32 7.42 24.06
C CYS A 76 -2.27 8.34 24.79
N SER A 77 -3.43 8.64 24.21
CA SER A 77 -4.47 9.42 24.90
C SER A 77 -5.02 8.74 26.18
N CYS A 78 -4.76 7.43 26.38
CA CYS A 78 -5.05 6.73 27.63
C CYS A 78 -4.03 7.03 28.74
N GLY A 79 -2.97 7.81 28.49
CA GLY A 79 -1.90 8.11 29.41
C GLY A 79 -0.70 7.16 29.36
N SER A 80 -0.81 6.00 28.71
CA SER A 80 0.28 5.02 28.64
C SER A 80 1.36 5.44 27.65
N ALA A 81 2.62 5.12 27.96
CA ALA A 81 3.73 5.23 27.02
C ALA A 81 3.52 4.25 25.85
N THR A 82 3.94 4.67 24.66
CA THR A 82 3.87 3.85 23.44
C THR A 82 5.24 3.38 23.02
N ARG A 83 5.34 2.21 22.41
CA ARG A 83 6.59 1.71 21.82
C ARG A 83 6.64 1.92 20.32
N ALA A 84 7.82 2.15 19.77
CA ALA A 84 8.03 2.21 18.34
C ALA A 84 7.74 0.86 17.69
N VAL A 85 7.13 0.88 16.49
CA VAL A 85 6.97 -0.32 15.66
C VAL A 85 8.07 -0.31 14.61
N PRO A 86 8.99 -1.28 14.62
CA PRO A 86 10.09 -1.34 13.66
C PRO A 86 9.57 -1.84 12.30
N VAL A 87 9.25 -0.89 11.42
CA VAL A 87 8.80 -1.15 10.04
C VAL A 87 9.85 -0.71 9.03
N THR A 88 9.81 -1.30 7.86
CA THR A 88 10.65 -0.87 6.73
C THR A 88 10.23 0.54 6.27
N PRO A 89 11.18 1.47 6.04
CA PRO A 89 10.87 2.76 5.45
C PRO A 89 10.11 2.64 4.12
N PRO A 90 9.17 3.55 3.85
CA PRO A 90 8.91 4.83 4.52
C PRO A 90 8.06 4.76 5.79
N GLY A 91 7.50 3.61 6.16
CA GLY A 91 6.63 3.49 7.33
C GLY A 91 5.27 4.19 7.14
N ASP A 92 4.76 4.23 5.92
CA ASP A 92 3.48 4.85 5.56
C ASP A 92 2.32 3.83 5.67
N ALA A 93 2.19 3.25 6.85
CA ALA A 93 1.24 2.17 7.10
C ALA A 93 -0.22 2.63 6.98
N ARG A 94 -1.06 1.76 6.40
CA ARG A 94 -2.50 1.94 6.24
C ARG A 94 -3.29 0.86 7.01
N PRO A 95 -4.57 1.08 7.31
CA PRO A 95 -5.47 0.02 7.76
C PRO A 95 -5.51 -1.14 6.76
N ALA A 96 -5.56 -2.36 7.29
CA ALA A 96 -6.03 -3.52 6.54
C ALA A 96 -7.56 -3.60 6.66
N PHE A 97 -8.22 -3.72 5.53
CA PHE A 97 -9.67 -3.93 5.45
C PHE A 97 -10.02 -5.42 5.45
N PRO A 98 -11.28 -5.81 5.60
CA PRO A 98 -11.67 -7.22 5.68
C PRO A 98 -11.13 -8.09 4.55
N ALA A 99 -11.11 -7.59 3.31
CA ALA A 99 -10.56 -8.32 2.16
C ALA A 99 -9.02 -8.48 2.22
N ASP A 100 -8.29 -7.53 2.81
CA ASP A 100 -6.86 -7.66 3.07
C ASP A 100 -6.62 -8.76 4.13
N ILE A 101 -7.41 -8.77 5.21
CA ILE A 101 -7.30 -9.74 6.31
C ILE A 101 -7.61 -11.16 5.80
N ALA A 102 -8.66 -11.29 4.99
CA ALA A 102 -9.00 -12.58 4.38
C ALA A 102 -7.87 -13.12 3.50
N LEU A 103 -7.24 -12.25 2.69
CA LEU A 103 -6.09 -12.62 1.86
C LEU A 103 -4.89 -13.04 2.73
N ILE A 104 -4.55 -12.27 3.77
CA ILE A 104 -3.43 -12.59 4.68
C ILE A 104 -3.64 -13.97 5.29
N ASN A 105 -4.81 -14.21 5.88
CA ASN A 105 -5.13 -15.48 6.52
C ASN A 105 -5.12 -16.63 5.51
N SER A 106 -5.66 -16.45 4.29
CA SER A 106 -5.62 -17.47 3.23
C SER A 106 -4.17 -17.85 2.90
N ILE A 107 -3.30 -16.86 2.65
CA ILE A 107 -1.90 -17.11 2.30
C ILE A 107 -1.17 -17.88 3.41
N PHE A 108 -1.32 -17.45 4.68
CA PHE A 108 -0.68 -18.12 5.81
C PHE A 108 -1.27 -19.51 6.08
N LEU A 109 -2.58 -19.70 5.89
CA LEU A 109 -3.24 -21.00 6.04
C LEU A 109 -2.76 -21.98 4.96
N ASP A 110 -2.68 -21.56 3.71
CA ASP A 110 -2.26 -22.41 2.59
C ASP A 110 -0.80 -22.84 2.73
N HIS A 111 0.07 -21.91 3.14
CA HIS A 111 1.51 -22.17 3.22
C HIS A 111 1.92 -22.83 4.53
N PHE A 112 1.37 -22.38 5.65
CA PHE A 112 1.85 -22.80 6.98
C PHE A 112 0.78 -23.50 7.82
N GLY A 113 -0.45 -23.66 7.32
CA GLY A 113 -1.55 -24.30 8.04
C GLY A 113 -2.01 -23.49 9.27
N MET A 114 -1.78 -22.17 9.29
CA MET A 114 -2.17 -21.30 10.41
C MET A 114 -2.85 -20.02 9.93
N SER A 115 -3.83 -19.54 10.70
CA SER A 115 -4.45 -18.22 10.54
C SER A 115 -3.83 -17.27 11.55
N VAL A 116 -3.30 -16.15 11.07
CA VAL A 116 -2.47 -15.23 11.89
C VAL A 116 -3.21 -13.99 12.37
N VAL A 117 -4.40 -13.72 11.83
CA VAL A 117 -5.23 -12.58 12.25
C VAL A 117 -6.54 -13.12 12.79
N SER A 118 -6.83 -12.82 14.05
CA SER A 118 -8.12 -13.12 14.69
C SER A 118 -9.11 -11.97 14.51
N GLU A 119 -10.40 -12.28 14.64
CA GLU A 119 -11.46 -11.27 14.62
C GLU A 119 -11.26 -10.21 15.74
N GLY A 120 -11.62 -8.98 15.45
CA GLY A 120 -11.54 -7.88 16.41
C GLY A 120 -10.11 -7.33 16.63
N GLN A 121 -9.12 -7.73 15.85
CA GLN A 121 -7.76 -7.18 15.91
C GLN A 121 -7.57 -6.06 14.88
N ILE A 122 -6.84 -5.01 15.27
CA ILE A 122 -6.36 -4.00 14.32
C ILE A 122 -5.13 -4.52 13.60
N VAL A 123 -5.20 -4.51 12.27
CA VAL A 123 -4.12 -4.87 11.37
C VAL A 123 -3.73 -3.67 10.53
N LEU A 124 -2.42 -3.47 10.36
CA LEU A 124 -1.88 -2.47 9.44
C LEU A 124 -1.05 -3.14 8.35
N LEU A 125 -1.03 -2.50 7.20
CA LEU A 125 -0.18 -2.87 6.06
C LEU A 125 0.79 -1.74 5.77
N ASN A 126 2.07 -2.06 5.74
CA ASN A 126 3.13 -1.15 5.34
C ASN A 126 3.72 -1.60 4.02
N LYS A 127 3.44 -0.83 2.95
CA LYS A 127 3.98 -1.13 1.62
C LYS A 127 5.49 -0.91 1.60
N VAL A 128 6.21 -1.91 1.11
CA VAL A 128 7.66 -1.90 1.01
C VAL A 128 8.11 -2.12 -0.45
N PRO A 129 9.31 -1.65 -0.83
CA PRO A 129 9.83 -1.84 -2.17
C PRO A 129 10.02 -3.33 -2.51
N ASP A 130 9.46 -3.75 -3.64
CA ASP A 130 9.66 -5.05 -4.28
C ASP A 130 9.43 -4.90 -5.81
N ASN A 131 9.49 -5.99 -6.56
CA ASN A 131 9.23 -6.00 -8.00
C ASN A 131 7.78 -5.62 -8.35
N ASP A 132 6.85 -5.98 -7.48
CA ASP A 132 5.45 -5.55 -7.52
C ASP A 132 5.00 -5.26 -6.08
N ARG A 133 3.78 -5.50 -5.72
CA ARG A 133 3.25 -5.20 -4.39
C ARG A 133 3.80 -6.16 -3.33
N MET A 134 4.37 -5.58 -2.29
CA MET A 134 4.76 -6.25 -1.06
C MET A 134 4.33 -5.41 0.13
N ASP A 135 3.59 -6.02 1.05
CA ASP A 135 3.09 -5.36 2.26
C ASP A 135 3.61 -6.09 3.51
N GLU A 136 4.30 -5.39 4.42
CA GLU A 136 4.52 -5.88 5.78
C GLU A 136 3.20 -5.90 6.54
N VAL A 137 2.89 -7.02 7.20
CA VAL A 137 1.69 -7.22 8.00
C VAL A 137 2.01 -6.94 9.46
N ILE A 138 1.31 -5.98 10.06
CA ILE A 138 1.56 -5.51 11.42
C ILE A 138 0.34 -5.85 12.29
N VAL A 139 0.58 -6.66 13.32
CA VAL A 139 -0.44 -7.09 14.31
C VAL A 139 0.16 -6.96 15.70
N GLY A 140 -0.62 -6.51 16.68
CA GLY A 140 -0.17 -6.39 18.06
C GLY A 140 1.09 -5.54 18.25
N GLY A 141 1.32 -4.59 17.32
CA GLY A 141 2.44 -3.65 17.35
C GLY A 141 3.78 -4.22 16.91
N GLY A 142 3.79 -5.29 16.14
CA GLY A 142 4.99 -5.79 15.47
C GLY A 142 4.69 -6.36 14.09
N VAL A 143 5.72 -6.52 13.28
CA VAL A 143 5.61 -7.10 11.94
C VAL A 143 5.67 -8.62 12.06
N ILE A 144 4.58 -9.30 11.70
CA ILE A 144 4.47 -10.77 11.75
C ILE A 144 4.98 -11.45 10.48
N GLY A 145 5.17 -10.69 9.43
CA GLY A 145 5.63 -11.16 8.12
C GLY A 145 5.27 -10.15 7.05
N SER A 146 5.51 -10.54 5.82
CA SER A 146 5.05 -9.78 4.65
C SER A 146 4.32 -10.71 3.70
N ILE A 147 3.42 -10.15 2.90
CA ILE A 147 2.83 -10.80 1.74
C ILE A 147 3.35 -10.10 0.49
N ARG A 148 3.78 -10.84 -0.51
CA ARG A 148 4.28 -10.29 -1.78
C ARG A 148 3.58 -10.93 -2.96
N TYR A 149 3.32 -10.14 -3.97
CA TYR A 149 2.79 -10.63 -5.23
C TYR A 149 3.93 -10.97 -6.19
N ILE A 150 3.83 -12.13 -6.84
CA ILE A 150 4.79 -12.60 -7.83
C ILE A 150 4.15 -12.55 -9.22
N PRO A 151 4.41 -11.50 -10.02
CA PRO A 151 3.75 -11.30 -11.31
C PRO A 151 3.88 -12.50 -12.26
N GLY A 152 5.08 -13.10 -12.33
CA GLY A 152 5.35 -14.25 -13.21
C GLY A 152 4.57 -15.51 -12.84
N LYS A 153 4.18 -15.67 -11.58
CA LYS A 153 3.36 -16.77 -11.07
C LYS A 153 1.89 -16.40 -10.91
N ARG A 154 1.57 -15.11 -10.96
CA ARG A 154 0.24 -14.54 -10.69
C ARG A 154 -0.31 -14.97 -9.32
N CYS A 155 0.53 -15.06 -8.31
CA CYS A 155 0.15 -15.47 -6.97
C CYS A 155 0.82 -14.65 -5.89
N TRP A 156 0.25 -14.74 -4.68
CA TRP A 156 0.80 -14.18 -3.48
C TRP A 156 1.63 -15.22 -2.73
N GLU A 157 2.78 -14.80 -2.19
CA GLU A 157 3.64 -15.62 -1.35
C GLU A 157 3.87 -14.92 0.00
N PRO A 158 3.92 -15.68 1.11
CA PRO A 158 4.27 -15.12 2.41
C PRO A 158 5.79 -15.04 2.56
N VAL A 159 6.23 -14.04 3.31
CA VAL A 159 7.60 -13.93 3.85
C VAL A 159 7.45 -13.84 5.37
N PRO A 160 7.43 -14.97 6.09
CA PRO A 160 7.09 -14.98 7.51
C PRO A 160 8.19 -14.33 8.37
N ARG A 161 7.79 -13.90 9.56
CA ARG A 161 8.68 -13.58 10.66
C ARG A 161 8.35 -14.49 11.86
N PRO A 162 9.30 -14.80 12.75
CA PRO A 162 9.03 -15.68 13.88
C PRO A 162 7.96 -15.12 14.82
N GLU A 163 7.75 -13.82 14.83
CA GLU A 163 6.69 -13.13 15.56
C GLU A 163 5.28 -13.65 15.22
N ALA A 164 5.05 -14.20 14.03
CA ALA A 164 3.77 -14.80 13.67
C ALA A 164 3.38 -15.97 14.62
N CYS A 165 4.36 -16.68 15.19
CA CYS A 165 4.13 -17.78 16.10
C CYS A 165 3.57 -17.35 17.46
N VAL A 166 3.60 -16.06 17.81
CA VAL A 166 2.87 -15.52 18.97
C VAL A 166 1.35 -15.57 18.76
N LEU A 167 0.92 -15.54 17.49
CA LEU A 167 -0.49 -15.50 17.11
C LEU A 167 -1.04 -16.90 16.81
N ALA A 168 -0.23 -17.76 16.17
CA ALA A 168 -0.62 -19.11 15.80
C ALA A 168 0.63 -19.99 15.57
N ILE A 169 0.49 -21.28 15.80
CA ILE A 169 1.57 -22.27 15.61
C ILE A 169 1.47 -22.86 14.18
N PRO A 170 2.61 -22.91 13.43
CA PRO A 170 2.60 -23.50 12.09
C PRO A 170 2.35 -25.00 12.15
N LYS A 171 1.51 -25.49 11.22
CA LYS A 171 1.19 -26.92 11.04
C LYS A 171 1.85 -27.51 9.80
N LYS A 172 2.46 -26.68 8.97
CA LYS A 172 3.19 -27.05 7.76
C LYS A 172 4.45 -26.19 7.63
N ARG A 173 5.42 -26.68 6.85
CA ARG A 173 6.66 -25.97 6.52
C ARG A 173 7.39 -25.47 7.75
N PHE A 174 7.63 -26.38 8.69
CA PHE A 174 8.48 -26.11 9.85
C PHE A 174 9.58 -27.16 9.98
N VAL A 175 10.64 -26.82 10.70
CA VAL A 175 11.68 -27.75 11.14
C VAL A 175 11.79 -27.67 12.66
N VAL A 176 12.05 -28.79 13.32
CA VAL A 176 12.33 -28.85 14.74
C VAL A 176 13.82 -29.11 14.91
N VAL A 177 14.45 -28.35 15.77
CA VAL A 177 15.88 -28.45 16.04
C VAL A 177 16.14 -28.86 17.49
N ASP A 178 17.25 -29.54 17.69
CA ASP A 178 17.77 -29.91 18.99
C ASP A 178 18.11 -28.68 19.84
N ASP A 179 17.88 -28.75 21.16
CA ASP A 179 18.11 -27.64 22.07
C ASP A 179 19.57 -27.16 22.09
N SER A 180 20.53 -28.02 21.79
CA SER A 180 21.94 -27.64 21.68
C SER A 180 22.23 -26.76 20.47
N ALA A 181 21.39 -26.80 19.42
CA ALA A 181 21.51 -25.96 18.22
C ALA A 181 20.89 -24.55 18.42
N VAL A 182 20.00 -24.39 19.41
CA VAL A 182 19.27 -23.16 19.65
C VAL A 182 20.15 -21.92 19.82
N PRO A 183 21.21 -21.89 20.64
CA PRO A 183 22.07 -20.71 20.79
C PRO A 183 22.76 -20.30 19.50
N PHE A 184 23.13 -21.25 18.65
CA PHE A 184 23.79 -20.97 17.38
C PHE A 184 22.80 -20.36 16.36
N ILE A 185 21.58 -20.86 16.34
CA ILE A 185 20.53 -20.39 15.41
C ILE A 185 19.95 -19.06 15.87
N HIS A 186 19.52 -18.98 17.15
CA HIS A 186 18.84 -17.82 17.69
C HIS A 186 19.78 -16.63 17.90
N ASP A 187 20.92 -16.85 18.59
CA ASP A 187 21.80 -15.75 19.01
C ASP A 187 22.81 -15.36 17.92
N GLN A 188 23.29 -16.32 17.13
CA GLN A 188 24.32 -16.09 16.12
C GLN A 188 23.76 -16.07 14.69
N GLY A 189 22.49 -16.42 14.48
CA GLY A 189 21.87 -16.44 13.15
C GLY A 189 22.43 -17.52 12.21
N MET A 190 23.01 -18.59 12.78
CA MET A 190 23.58 -19.67 12.00
C MET A 190 22.50 -20.52 11.31
N SER A 191 22.84 -21.13 10.19
CA SER A 191 21.97 -22.06 9.47
C SER A 191 21.67 -23.32 10.29
N VAL A 192 20.49 -23.91 10.11
CA VAL A 192 20.18 -25.25 10.62
C VAL A 192 21.03 -26.26 9.85
N LEU A 193 21.83 -27.02 10.59
CA LEU A 193 22.67 -28.10 10.06
C LEU A 193 22.02 -29.47 10.28
N ALA A 194 22.36 -30.45 9.46
CA ALA A 194 21.81 -31.80 9.56
C ALA A 194 21.96 -32.44 10.96
N PRO A 195 23.10 -32.34 11.67
CA PRO A 195 23.23 -32.89 13.02
C PRO A 195 22.31 -32.30 14.08
N GLY A 196 21.83 -31.05 13.86
CA GLY A 196 20.91 -30.35 14.78
C GLY A 196 19.43 -30.48 14.37
N LEU A 197 19.10 -31.25 13.36
CA LEU A 197 17.73 -31.47 12.91
C LEU A 197 17.10 -32.63 13.71
N VAL A 198 16.00 -32.34 14.40
CA VAL A 198 15.18 -33.38 15.07
C VAL A 198 14.08 -33.90 14.16
N SER A 199 13.34 -32.97 13.52
CA SER A 199 12.30 -33.34 12.55
C SER A 199 12.05 -32.23 11.52
N ILE A 200 11.44 -32.59 10.42
CA ILE A 200 11.06 -31.68 9.31
C ILE A 200 9.70 -32.10 8.77
N ASP A 201 8.84 -31.12 8.54
CA ASP A 201 7.52 -31.32 7.91
C ASP A 201 7.64 -31.80 6.46
N ASP A 202 6.80 -32.78 6.09
CA ASP A 202 6.85 -33.43 4.75
C ASP A 202 6.61 -32.47 3.58
N ALA A 203 5.90 -31.38 3.83
CA ALA A 203 5.57 -30.39 2.78
C ALA A 203 6.76 -29.49 2.41
N VAL A 204 7.89 -29.54 3.12
CA VAL A 204 9.05 -28.68 2.86
C VAL A 204 9.72 -29.04 1.52
N GLN A 205 9.79 -28.05 0.63
CA GLN A 205 10.49 -28.12 -0.65
C GLN A 205 11.68 -27.16 -0.69
N VAL A 206 12.59 -27.39 -1.61
CA VAL A 206 13.75 -26.49 -1.84
C VAL A 206 13.26 -25.07 -2.12
N GLY A 207 13.78 -24.12 -1.35
CA GLY A 207 13.43 -22.70 -1.52
C GLY A 207 12.24 -22.22 -0.72
N ASP A 208 11.52 -23.10 -0.02
CA ASP A 208 10.42 -22.72 0.85
C ASP A 208 10.88 -21.89 2.05
N GLU A 209 10.03 -20.94 2.44
CA GLU A 209 10.12 -20.29 3.75
C GLU A 209 9.64 -21.28 4.82
N VAL A 210 10.39 -21.43 5.90
CA VAL A 210 10.09 -22.37 6.98
C VAL A 210 10.25 -21.73 8.34
N PHE A 211 9.44 -22.16 9.31
CA PHE A 211 9.61 -21.84 10.71
C PHE A 211 10.61 -22.80 11.36
N ILE A 212 11.46 -22.29 12.24
CA ILE A 212 12.44 -23.07 13.01
C ILE A 212 11.96 -23.12 14.45
N MET A 213 11.61 -24.33 14.91
CA MET A 213 10.98 -24.61 16.19
C MET A 213 11.94 -25.39 17.08
N THR A 214 11.83 -25.23 18.39
CA THR A 214 12.44 -26.14 19.38
C THR A 214 11.56 -27.36 19.59
N GLU A 215 12.06 -28.40 20.26
CA GLU A 215 11.29 -29.57 20.68
C GLU A 215 10.13 -29.18 21.63
N ALA A 216 10.29 -28.12 22.40
CA ALA A 216 9.26 -27.56 23.26
C ALA A 216 8.16 -26.80 22.48
N GLY A 217 8.23 -26.74 21.13
CA GLY A 217 7.25 -26.04 20.28
C GLY A 217 7.40 -24.53 20.25
N THR A 218 8.53 -23.98 20.70
CA THR A 218 8.80 -22.54 20.62
C THR A 218 9.45 -22.20 19.28
N CYS A 219 8.92 -21.21 18.59
CA CYS A 219 9.54 -20.68 17.39
C CYS A 219 10.73 -19.79 17.76
N ILE A 220 11.90 -20.09 17.24
CA ILE A 220 13.13 -19.32 17.50
C ILE A 220 13.58 -18.47 16.32
N SER A 221 13.20 -18.87 15.11
CA SER A 221 13.63 -18.20 13.88
C SER A 221 12.76 -18.60 12.69
N VAL A 222 13.00 -17.96 11.55
CA VAL A 222 12.51 -18.37 10.23
C VAL A 222 13.70 -18.44 9.27
N GLY A 223 13.57 -19.27 8.25
CA GLY A 223 14.62 -19.45 7.28
C GLY A 223 14.11 -19.96 5.94
N ARG A 224 15.04 -20.22 5.03
CA ARG A 224 14.75 -20.76 3.71
C ARG A 224 15.36 -22.14 3.55
N ALA A 225 14.53 -23.11 3.19
CA ALA A 225 14.96 -24.49 2.97
C ALA A 225 15.95 -24.59 1.80
N LYS A 226 17.07 -25.25 2.01
CA LYS A 226 18.09 -25.53 0.99
C LYS A 226 17.88 -26.88 0.32
N VAL A 227 17.23 -27.78 1.01
CA VAL A 227 16.88 -29.13 0.57
C VAL A 227 15.43 -29.42 0.91
N ASP A 228 14.83 -30.40 0.26
CA ASP A 228 13.50 -30.89 0.59
C ASP A 228 13.52 -31.81 1.84
N ALA A 229 12.33 -32.13 2.35
CA ALA A 229 12.19 -32.94 3.55
C ALA A 229 12.80 -34.35 3.42
N ALA A 230 12.65 -34.99 2.25
CA ALA A 230 13.18 -36.33 2.02
C ALA A 230 14.70 -36.35 2.04
N THR A 231 15.33 -35.42 1.36
CA THR A 231 16.79 -35.22 1.36
C THR A 231 17.29 -34.87 2.75
N ALA A 232 16.64 -33.93 3.45
CA ALA A 232 17.04 -33.49 4.79
C ALA A 232 17.15 -34.65 5.79
N ARG A 233 16.21 -35.61 5.75
CA ARG A 233 16.20 -36.78 6.64
C ARG A 233 17.34 -37.76 6.40
N LEU A 234 17.91 -37.75 5.21
CA LEU A 234 19.02 -38.64 4.84
C LEU A 234 20.39 -37.99 5.02
N MET A 235 20.44 -36.68 5.28
CA MET A 235 21.69 -35.94 5.41
C MET A 235 22.30 -36.14 6.80
N GLU A 236 23.57 -36.58 6.83
CA GLU A 236 24.38 -36.61 8.06
C GLU A 236 25.13 -35.29 8.28
N ARG A 237 25.39 -34.52 7.20
CA ARG A 237 26.17 -33.28 7.22
C ARG A 237 25.61 -32.26 6.24
N GLY A 238 25.85 -30.99 6.50
CA GLY A 238 25.47 -29.90 5.61
C GLY A 238 24.32 -29.03 6.16
N SER A 239 23.99 -28.01 5.41
CA SER A 239 22.98 -27.01 5.82
C SER A 239 21.63 -27.35 5.19
N ILE A 240 20.61 -27.50 6.05
CA ILE A 240 19.22 -27.82 5.68
C ILE A 240 18.42 -26.53 5.48
N VAL A 241 18.50 -25.59 6.43
CA VAL A 241 17.80 -24.32 6.36
C VAL A 241 18.78 -23.17 6.55
N ARG A 242 18.75 -22.18 5.64
CA ARG A 242 19.44 -20.91 5.83
C ARG A 242 18.57 -19.99 6.68
N THR A 243 18.98 -19.74 7.91
CA THR A 243 18.33 -18.79 8.82
C THR A 243 18.30 -17.39 8.21
N ARG A 244 17.20 -16.70 8.37
CA ARG A 244 16.98 -15.35 7.80
C ARG A 244 16.69 -14.29 8.84
N ARG A 245 15.85 -14.60 9.85
CA ARG A 245 15.42 -13.65 10.86
C ARG A 245 15.14 -14.36 12.17
N ASN A 246 15.61 -13.77 13.25
CA ASN A 246 15.28 -14.13 14.62
C ASN A 246 14.19 -13.19 15.15
N ILE A 247 13.59 -13.51 16.31
CA ILE A 247 12.61 -12.65 16.97
C ILE A 247 13.24 -11.31 17.28
N ALA A 248 12.61 -10.23 16.82
CA ALA A 248 13.10 -8.86 16.98
C ALA A 248 12.07 -7.91 17.58
N SER A 249 10.79 -8.29 17.62
CA SER A 249 9.69 -7.42 18.01
C SER A 249 8.80 -8.07 19.05
N LYS A 250 8.36 -7.28 20.02
CA LYS A 250 7.30 -7.68 20.96
C LYS A 250 5.95 -7.60 20.26
N ILE A 251 5.17 -8.66 20.35
CA ILE A 251 3.77 -8.71 19.88
C ILE A 251 2.86 -8.73 21.11
N VAL A 252 1.91 -7.81 21.19
CA VAL A 252 0.89 -7.75 22.24
C VAL A 252 -0.49 -7.68 21.57
N PRO A 253 -1.02 -8.84 21.16
CA PRO A 253 -2.33 -8.89 20.50
C PRO A 253 -3.44 -8.58 21.51
N GLY A 254 -4.53 -8.02 21.02
CA GLY A 254 -5.71 -7.77 21.82
C GLY A 254 -6.82 -7.18 20.96
N PRO A 255 -8.06 -7.24 21.43
CA PRO A 255 -9.20 -6.68 20.70
C PRO A 255 -9.17 -5.16 20.74
N ALA A 256 -9.38 -4.54 19.59
CA ALA A 256 -9.54 -3.11 19.45
C ALA A 256 -10.24 -2.78 18.13
N THR A 257 -10.89 -1.63 18.09
CA THR A 257 -11.60 -1.11 16.91
C THR A 257 -10.89 0.12 16.37
N TRP A 258 -11.21 0.50 15.13
CA TRP A 258 -10.73 1.78 14.58
C TRP A 258 -11.25 3.01 15.35
N LYS A 259 -12.40 2.91 16.03
CA LYS A 259 -12.88 3.95 16.97
C LYS A 259 -11.95 4.08 18.17
N ASP A 260 -11.41 2.97 18.68
CA ASP A 260 -10.40 2.99 19.76
C ASP A 260 -9.10 3.62 19.29
N ALA A 261 -8.65 3.30 18.08
CA ALA A 261 -7.47 3.92 17.49
C ALA A 261 -7.64 5.43 17.27
N VAL A 262 -8.83 5.89 16.84
CA VAL A 262 -9.15 7.32 16.73
C VAL A 262 -9.07 8.00 18.10
N ARG A 263 -9.66 7.40 19.15
CA ARG A 263 -9.57 7.92 20.52
C ARG A 263 -8.13 7.99 21.02
N ALA A 264 -7.35 6.94 20.79
CA ALA A 264 -5.94 6.86 21.19
C ALA A 264 -5.07 7.95 20.56
N ASN A 265 -5.47 8.45 19.39
CA ASN A 265 -4.76 9.48 18.61
C ASN A 265 -5.43 10.87 18.63
N SER A 266 -6.45 11.10 19.44
CA SER A 266 -7.27 12.32 19.37
C SER A 266 -6.43 13.61 19.44
N ALA A 267 -5.47 13.69 20.35
CA ALA A 267 -4.58 14.85 20.49
C ALA A 267 -3.69 15.08 19.26
N VAL A 268 -3.20 13.99 18.64
CA VAL A 268 -2.36 14.07 17.43
C VAL A 268 -3.17 14.54 16.24
N ILE A 269 -4.35 13.94 16.05
CA ILE A 269 -5.24 14.28 14.93
C ILE A 269 -5.68 15.73 15.02
N ASN A 270 -6.06 16.20 16.22
CA ASN A 270 -6.47 17.60 16.45
C ASN A 270 -5.34 18.58 16.11
N ARG A 271 -4.12 18.32 16.58
CA ARG A 271 -2.95 19.15 16.24
C ARG A 271 -2.65 19.15 14.73
N ALA A 272 -2.71 17.99 14.09
CA ALA A 272 -2.46 17.85 12.66
C ALA A 272 -3.53 18.60 11.84
N GLU A 273 -4.79 18.51 12.22
CA GLU A 273 -5.90 19.25 11.61
C GLU A 273 -5.74 20.75 11.79
N THR A 274 -5.54 21.23 13.02
CA THR A 274 -5.36 22.65 13.30
C THR A 274 -4.23 23.23 12.47
N ALA A 275 -3.06 22.57 12.43
CA ALA A 275 -1.93 23.02 11.63
C ALA A 275 -2.21 23.02 10.11
N ALA A 276 -3.05 22.10 9.63
CA ALA A 276 -3.43 22.05 8.22
C ALA A 276 -4.46 23.14 7.87
N VAL A 277 -5.45 23.37 8.74
CA VAL A 277 -6.45 24.43 8.58
C VAL A 277 -5.79 25.81 8.62
N THR A 278 -4.93 26.08 9.60
CA THR A 278 -4.16 27.32 9.68
C THR A 278 -3.34 27.56 8.41
N PHE A 279 -2.62 26.54 7.93
CA PHE A 279 -1.85 26.64 6.68
C PHE A 279 -2.73 27.00 5.47
N VAL A 280 -3.93 26.41 5.36
CA VAL A 280 -4.86 26.73 4.26
C VAL A 280 -5.28 28.20 4.33
N SER A 281 -5.63 28.71 5.51
CA SER A 281 -6.03 30.10 5.72
C SER A 281 -4.90 31.07 5.41
N GLU A 282 -3.67 30.78 5.86
CA GLU A 282 -2.47 31.59 5.61
C GLU A 282 -2.13 31.65 4.12
N VAL A 283 -2.17 30.50 3.42
CA VAL A 283 -1.86 30.44 1.98
C VAL A 283 -2.94 31.16 1.17
N ALA A 284 -4.22 31.02 1.51
CA ALA A 284 -5.29 31.72 0.83
C ALA A 284 -5.20 33.25 1.02
N ALA A 285 -4.79 33.71 2.20
CA ALA A 285 -4.56 35.13 2.47
C ALA A 285 -3.33 35.67 1.71
N ALA A 286 -2.24 34.88 1.64
CA ALA A 286 -1.00 35.26 0.95
C ALA A 286 -1.14 35.27 -0.58
N TYR A 287 -2.04 34.47 -1.12
CA TYR A 287 -2.28 34.33 -2.56
C TYR A 287 -3.78 34.48 -2.84
N PRO A 288 -4.29 35.70 -3.05
CA PRO A 288 -5.71 35.98 -3.26
C PRO A 288 -6.18 35.58 -4.66
N LEU A 289 -6.00 34.30 -5.00
CA LEU A 289 -6.47 33.65 -6.23
C LEU A 289 -7.74 32.86 -5.95
N PRO A 290 -8.58 32.62 -6.98
CA PRO A 290 -9.71 31.71 -6.87
C PRO A 290 -9.26 30.35 -6.35
N ALA A 291 -9.80 29.92 -5.18
CA ALA A 291 -9.43 28.69 -4.54
C ALA A 291 -10.18 27.49 -5.13
N THR A 292 -9.49 26.36 -5.30
CA THR A 292 -10.05 25.08 -5.75
C THR A 292 -9.49 23.93 -4.95
N ILE A 293 -10.20 22.80 -4.92
CA ILE A 293 -9.71 21.55 -4.34
C ILE A 293 -9.53 20.54 -5.48
N SER A 294 -8.29 20.11 -5.74
CA SER A 294 -8.04 18.99 -6.67
C SER A 294 -8.55 17.69 -6.06
N TYR A 295 -9.69 17.20 -6.54
CA TYR A 295 -10.36 16.03 -5.99
C TYR A 295 -10.33 14.86 -6.98
N SER A 296 -9.77 13.72 -6.53
CA SER A 296 -9.59 12.52 -7.37
C SER A 296 -10.40 11.31 -6.88
N GLY A 297 -11.29 11.48 -5.88
CA GLY A 297 -11.99 10.37 -5.24
C GLY A 297 -11.12 9.50 -4.33
N GLY A 298 -9.85 9.86 -4.13
CA GLY A 298 -8.94 9.13 -3.23
C GLY A 298 -8.91 9.72 -1.81
N LYS A 299 -8.47 8.92 -0.83
CA LYS A 299 -8.42 9.27 0.60
C LYS A 299 -7.69 10.58 0.91
N ASP A 300 -6.58 10.83 0.21
CA ASP A 300 -5.75 12.01 0.46
C ASP A 300 -6.43 13.29 -0.04
N SER A 301 -7.12 13.22 -1.19
CA SER A 301 -7.92 14.33 -1.69
C SER A 301 -9.17 14.56 -0.84
N LEU A 302 -9.78 13.51 -0.26
CA LEU A 302 -10.90 13.63 0.67
C LEU A 302 -10.48 14.30 1.99
N ALA A 303 -9.34 13.92 2.56
CA ALA A 303 -8.81 14.59 3.75
C ALA A 303 -8.50 16.07 3.47
N THR A 304 -7.96 16.38 2.28
CA THR A 304 -7.72 17.76 1.83
C THR A 304 -9.02 18.54 1.69
N LEU A 305 -10.06 17.94 1.12
CA LEU A 305 -11.39 18.53 1.01
C LEU A 305 -11.91 18.96 2.39
N LEU A 306 -11.85 18.07 3.38
CA LEU A 306 -12.31 18.34 4.74
C LEU A 306 -11.55 19.50 5.39
N VAL A 307 -10.23 19.50 5.29
CA VAL A 307 -9.37 20.55 5.84
C VAL A 307 -9.66 21.90 5.19
N VAL A 308 -9.75 21.93 3.86
CA VAL A 308 -10.02 23.18 3.11
C VAL A 308 -11.42 23.71 3.38
N THR A 309 -12.41 22.83 3.44
CA THR A 309 -13.80 23.24 3.77
C THR A 309 -13.90 23.82 5.19
N LYS A 310 -13.16 23.28 6.16
CA LYS A 310 -13.09 23.85 7.52
C LYS A 310 -12.42 25.22 7.56
N ALA A 311 -11.43 25.48 6.69
CA ALA A 311 -10.69 26.73 6.66
C ALA A 311 -11.39 27.83 5.85
N LEU A 312 -11.95 27.51 4.70
CA LEU A 312 -12.44 28.48 3.70
C LEU A 312 -13.93 28.35 3.39
N GLY A 313 -14.62 27.37 3.95
CA GLY A 313 -16.02 27.09 3.62
C GLY A 313 -16.16 26.40 2.26
N LYS A 314 -17.14 26.81 1.47
CA LYS A 314 -17.47 26.17 0.18
C LYS A 314 -16.47 26.55 -0.90
N VAL A 315 -15.59 25.64 -1.26
CA VAL A 315 -14.60 25.75 -2.33
C VAL A 315 -14.92 24.68 -3.40
N PRO A 316 -14.94 25.02 -4.72
CA PRO A 316 -15.28 24.05 -5.75
C PRO A 316 -14.26 22.92 -5.86
N LEU A 317 -14.75 21.72 -6.16
CA LEU A 317 -13.94 20.55 -6.47
C LEU A 317 -13.52 20.60 -7.93
N LEU A 318 -12.22 20.47 -8.20
CA LEU A 318 -11.66 20.35 -9.54
C LEU A 318 -11.34 18.88 -9.81
N PHE A 319 -12.12 18.24 -10.67
CA PHE A 319 -11.98 16.85 -11.04
C PHE A 319 -11.45 16.69 -12.47
N ALA A 320 -10.32 16.02 -12.61
CA ALA A 320 -9.75 15.65 -13.91
C ALA A 320 -10.37 14.32 -14.38
N ASP A 321 -11.46 14.41 -15.13
CA ASP A 321 -12.10 13.25 -15.71
C ASP A 321 -11.32 12.78 -16.94
N THR A 322 -10.72 11.60 -16.85
CA THR A 322 -9.96 11.00 -17.96
C THR A 322 -10.80 10.03 -18.79
N GLY A 323 -12.00 9.67 -18.31
CA GLY A 323 -12.81 8.58 -18.85
C GLY A 323 -12.28 7.18 -18.50
N LEU A 324 -11.28 7.10 -17.62
CA LEU A 324 -10.62 5.85 -17.20
C LEU A 324 -10.72 5.65 -15.69
N GLU A 325 -11.57 6.37 -14.99
CA GLU A 325 -11.83 6.19 -13.59
C GLU A 325 -12.78 5.00 -13.35
N PHE A 326 -12.64 4.33 -12.20
CA PHE A 326 -13.58 3.30 -11.77
C PHE A 326 -14.96 3.92 -11.49
N PRO A 327 -16.08 3.19 -11.70
CA PRO A 327 -17.42 3.65 -11.36
C PRO A 327 -17.55 4.15 -9.92
N GLU A 328 -16.91 3.46 -8.97
CA GLU A 328 -16.88 3.83 -7.56
C GLU A 328 -16.21 5.19 -7.30
N THR A 329 -15.33 5.62 -8.20
CA THR A 329 -14.71 6.95 -8.11
C THR A 329 -15.73 8.04 -8.45
N TYR A 330 -16.54 7.86 -9.48
CA TYR A 330 -17.63 8.79 -9.83
C TYR A 330 -18.69 8.85 -8.74
N GLU A 331 -19.07 7.69 -8.17
CA GLU A 331 -19.98 7.62 -7.03
C GLU A 331 -19.43 8.37 -5.81
N ASN A 332 -18.15 8.18 -5.51
CA ASN A 332 -17.50 8.87 -4.40
C ASN A 332 -17.47 10.38 -4.59
N ILE A 333 -17.16 10.87 -5.80
CA ILE A 333 -17.16 12.30 -6.10
C ILE A 333 -18.57 12.88 -5.91
N THR A 334 -19.60 12.19 -6.39
CA THR A 334 -20.99 12.60 -6.23
C THR A 334 -21.40 12.65 -4.76
N THR A 335 -21.09 11.58 -4.01
CA THR A 335 -21.41 11.47 -2.57
C THR A 335 -20.72 12.56 -1.76
N ALA A 336 -19.42 12.79 -2.01
CA ALA A 336 -18.66 13.84 -1.30
C ALA A 336 -19.19 15.24 -1.66
N SER A 337 -19.45 15.50 -2.91
CA SER A 337 -20.03 16.76 -3.38
C SER A 337 -21.38 17.06 -2.68
N GLN A 338 -22.28 16.09 -2.65
CA GLN A 338 -23.60 16.22 -2.00
C GLN A 338 -23.47 16.38 -0.49
N LYS A 339 -22.68 15.51 0.17
CA LYS A 339 -22.52 15.55 1.64
C LYS A 339 -21.99 16.89 2.13
N TYR A 340 -21.06 17.51 1.40
CA TYR A 340 -20.42 18.77 1.82
C TYR A 340 -20.98 20.00 1.10
N GLY A 341 -21.95 19.84 0.19
CA GLY A 341 -22.61 20.93 -0.54
C GLY A 341 -21.64 21.70 -1.44
N LEU A 342 -20.72 20.99 -2.12
CA LEU A 342 -19.68 21.56 -2.97
C LEU A 342 -20.00 21.35 -4.45
N SER A 343 -19.72 22.35 -5.29
CA SER A 343 -19.81 22.20 -6.74
C SER A 343 -18.62 21.41 -7.30
N VAL A 344 -18.87 20.62 -8.34
CA VAL A 344 -17.83 19.88 -9.06
C VAL A 344 -17.60 20.50 -10.42
N ILE A 345 -16.39 20.97 -10.68
CA ILE A 345 -15.93 21.44 -11.98
C ILE A 345 -15.11 20.31 -12.61
N ARG A 346 -15.61 19.79 -13.73
CA ARG A 346 -15.07 18.60 -14.37
C ARG A 346 -14.40 18.94 -15.69
N THR A 347 -13.20 18.39 -15.93
CA THR A 347 -12.62 18.34 -17.28
C THR A 347 -13.19 17.15 -18.05
N ASN A 348 -13.12 17.18 -19.37
CA ASN A 348 -13.46 16.04 -20.22
C ASN A 348 -12.22 15.62 -21.01
N GLY A 349 -11.59 14.53 -20.62
CA GLY A 349 -10.42 13.94 -21.27
C GLY A 349 -10.67 12.57 -21.90
N SER A 350 -11.92 12.07 -21.86
CA SER A 350 -12.26 10.67 -22.14
C SER A 350 -11.84 10.19 -23.54
N ASN A 351 -12.11 10.94 -24.60
CA ASN A 351 -11.78 10.51 -25.97
C ASN A 351 -10.28 10.61 -26.27
N LYS A 352 -9.59 11.55 -25.64
CA LYS A 352 -8.16 11.84 -25.90
C LYS A 352 -7.22 10.67 -25.54
N PHE A 353 -7.63 9.81 -24.61
CA PHE A 353 -6.83 8.64 -24.27
C PHE A 353 -6.74 7.68 -25.45
N TRP A 354 -7.87 7.26 -26.00
CA TRP A 354 -7.93 6.25 -27.06
C TRP A 354 -7.35 6.77 -28.39
N GLU A 355 -7.61 8.05 -28.72
CA GLU A 355 -6.99 8.71 -29.89
C GLU A 355 -5.46 8.72 -29.78
N THR A 356 -4.94 9.07 -28.59
CA THR A 356 -3.49 9.11 -28.36
C THR A 356 -2.91 7.71 -28.26
N PHE A 357 -3.61 6.75 -27.65
CA PHE A 357 -3.19 5.36 -27.54
C PHE A 357 -2.92 4.72 -28.91
N THR A 358 -3.77 5.00 -29.89
CA THR A 358 -3.61 4.48 -31.27
C THR A 358 -2.31 4.99 -31.93
N ARG A 359 -1.86 6.18 -31.56
CA ARG A 359 -0.65 6.81 -32.11
C ARG A 359 0.60 6.52 -31.31
N GLU A 360 0.53 6.62 -29.97
CA GLU A 360 1.68 6.56 -29.07
C GLU A 360 1.88 5.15 -28.45
N GLY A 361 0.89 4.25 -28.62
CA GLY A 361 0.88 2.95 -27.96
C GLY A 361 0.52 3.02 -26.47
N PRO A 362 0.63 1.89 -25.73
CA PRO A 362 0.28 1.84 -24.32
C PRO A 362 1.19 2.73 -23.46
N PRO A 363 0.63 3.43 -22.46
CA PRO A 363 1.45 4.21 -21.54
C PRO A 363 2.32 3.29 -20.66
N ALA A 364 3.53 3.76 -20.31
CA ALA A 364 4.45 3.06 -19.45
C ALA A 364 4.86 3.91 -18.25
N VAL A 365 5.49 3.31 -17.23
CA VAL A 365 5.93 4.02 -16.00
C VAL A 365 6.83 5.22 -16.33
N ASN A 366 7.71 5.07 -17.31
CA ASN A 366 8.65 6.10 -17.79
C ASN A 366 8.08 6.97 -18.92
N SER A 367 6.94 6.59 -19.51
CA SER A 367 6.26 7.31 -20.62
C SER A 367 4.78 7.49 -20.30
N ARG A 368 4.49 8.33 -19.30
CA ARG A 368 3.11 8.63 -18.85
C ARG A 368 2.48 9.77 -19.66
N TRP A 369 2.48 9.65 -21.00
CA TRP A 369 1.82 10.61 -21.88
C TRP A 369 0.33 10.81 -21.52
N CYS A 370 -0.34 9.75 -21.04
CA CYS A 370 -1.73 9.78 -20.62
C CYS A 370 -2.00 10.81 -19.51
N CYS A 371 -1.11 10.97 -18.54
CA CYS A 371 -1.26 11.99 -17.50
C CYS A 371 -1.22 13.40 -18.09
N HIS A 372 -0.37 13.64 -19.10
CA HIS A 372 -0.28 14.95 -19.74
C HIS A 372 -1.55 15.25 -20.56
N VAL A 373 -1.94 14.31 -21.43
CA VAL A 373 -3.04 14.50 -22.38
C VAL A 373 -4.41 14.50 -21.70
N CYS A 374 -4.63 13.59 -20.74
CA CYS A 374 -5.97 13.39 -20.15
C CYS A 374 -6.19 14.17 -18.85
N LYS A 375 -5.12 14.61 -18.16
CA LYS A 375 -5.25 15.32 -16.87
C LYS A 375 -4.68 16.73 -16.92
N LEU A 376 -3.37 16.86 -17.20
CA LEU A 376 -2.69 18.15 -16.99
C LEU A 376 -3.11 19.21 -18.02
N ALA A 377 -3.16 18.86 -19.30
CA ALA A 377 -3.56 19.80 -20.34
C ALA A 377 -5.04 20.21 -20.23
N PRO A 378 -6.01 19.29 -20.00
CA PRO A 378 -7.40 19.68 -19.77
C PRO A 378 -7.60 20.56 -18.52
N ILE A 379 -6.91 20.26 -17.41
CA ILE A 379 -6.96 21.12 -16.22
C ILE A 379 -6.40 22.51 -16.53
N ALA A 380 -5.26 22.61 -17.21
CA ALA A 380 -4.67 23.90 -17.55
C ALA A 380 -5.61 24.75 -18.42
N ALA A 381 -6.24 24.14 -19.44
CA ALA A 381 -7.21 24.83 -20.28
C ALA A 381 -8.45 25.27 -19.50
N LEU A 382 -8.97 24.41 -18.62
CA LEU A 382 -10.13 24.73 -17.79
C LEU A 382 -9.82 25.87 -16.81
N VAL A 383 -8.71 25.83 -16.10
CA VAL A 383 -8.30 26.91 -15.17
C VAL A 383 -8.11 28.23 -15.90
N GLN A 384 -7.43 28.18 -17.07
CA GLN A 384 -7.21 29.37 -17.89
C GLN A 384 -8.53 30.01 -18.34
N SER A 385 -9.50 29.19 -18.75
CA SER A 385 -10.81 29.72 -19.26
C SER A 385 -11.72 30.21 -18.14
N GLN A 386 -11.66 29.58 -16.93
CA GLN A 386 -12.56 29.93 -15.85
C GLN A 386 -12.07 31.11 -15.01
N TRP A 387 -10.76 31.18 -14.76
CA TRP A 387 -10.18 32.10 -13.77
C TRP A 387 -8.89 32.80 -14.22
N GLY A 388 -8.29 32.40 -15.34
CA GLY A 388 -6.92 32.80 -15.70
C GLY A 388 -5.87 32.09 -14.86
N GLU A 389 -5.91 32.24 -13.55
CA GLU A 389 -5.09 31.52 -12.57
C GLU A 389 -5.94 31.04 -11.38
N CYS A 390 -5.50 29.98 -10.70
CA CYS A 390 -6.14 29.52 -9.47
C CYS A 390 -5.12 29.05 -8.40
N LEU A 391 -5.56 29.07 -7.15
CA LEU A 391 -4.91 28.36 -6.03
C LEU A 391 -5.59 27.00 -5.85
N SER A 392 -4.88 25.91 -6.09
CA SER A 392 -5.43 24.57 -5.95
C SER A 392 -4.81 23.83 -4.76
N PHE A 393 -5.66 23.41 -3.83
CA PHE A 393 -5.28 22.56 -2.72
C PHE A 393 -5.26 21.09 -3.15
N ILE A 394 -4.12 20.42 -2.93
CA ILE A 394 -3.84 19.08 -3.46
C ILE A 394 -3.51 18.12 -2.33
N GLY A 395 -4.12 16.92 -2.34
CA GLY A 395 -3.85 15.85 -1.40
C GLY A 395 -2.51 15.15 -1.68
N GLN A 396 -1.39 15.87 -1.59
CA GLN A 396 -0.05 15.33 -1.77
C GLN A 396 0.64 15.16 -0.43
N ARG A 397 1.28 14.00 -0.20
CA ARG A 397 2.00 13.68 1.03
C ARG A 397 3.47 13.33 0.73
N LYS A 398 4.39 13.72 1.62
CA LYS A 398 5.84 13.43 1.46
C LYS A 398 6.17 11.94 1.54
N TYR A 399 5.36 11.15 2.24
CA TYR A 399 5.57 9.71 2.42
C TYR A 399 5.27 8.87 1.18
N GLU A 400 4.68 9.45 0.14
CA GLU A 400 4.27 8.70 -1.07
C GLU A 400 5.42 8.48 -2.06
N SER A 401 6.44 9.36 -2.10
CA SER A 401 7.62 9.20 -2.96
C SER A 401 8.74 10.20 -2.60
N LEU A 402 9.97 9.89 -3.02
CA LEU A 402 11.13 10.78 -2.85
C LEU A 402 10.90 12.16 -3.47
N SER A 403 10.36 12.23 -4.68
CA SER A 403 10.09 13.51 -5.35
C SER A 403 9.08 14.36 -4.58
N ARG A 404 8.07 13.72 -3.95
CA ARG A 404 7.09 14.42 -3.11
C ARG A 404 7.68 14.84 -1.77
N ALA A 405 8.59 14.05 -1.20
CA ALA A 405 9.31 14.43 0.02
C ALA A 405 10.16 15.69 -0.15
N GLN A 406 10.73 15.89 -1.34
CA GLN A 406 11.56 17.03 -1.71
C GLN A 406 10.76 18.24 -2.21
N SER A 407 9.46 18.09 -2.51
CA SER A 407 8.64 19.18 -3.02
C SER A 407 8.35 20.22 -1.95
N LYS A 408 8.29 21.50 -2.37
CA LYS A 408 7.80 22.57 -1.51
C LYS A 408 6.33 22.34 -1.14
N ARG A 409 5.88 22.87 -0.02
CA ARG A 409 4.47 22.77 0.42
C ARG A 409 3.54 23.67 -0.41
N VAL A 410 4.09 24.78 -0.96
CA VAL A 410 3.42 25.63 -1.97
C VAL A 410 4.36 25.74 -3.16
N TRP A 411 3.85 25.48 -4.36
CA TRP A 411 4.65 25.52 -5.58
C TRP A 411 3.80 25.83 -6.82
N ARG A 412 4.42 26.45 -7.83
CA ARG A 412 3.83 26.50 -9.17
C ARG A 412 4.13 25.19 -9.91
N ASN A 413 3.09 24.57 -10.46
CA ASN A 413 3.26 23.36 -11.22
C ASN A 413 3.90 23.71 -12.58
N PRO A 414 5.10 23.21 -12.90
CA PRO A 414 5.76 23.54 -14.17
C PRO A 414 4.98 23.09 -15.41
N LYS A 415 4.09 22.09 -15.25
CA LYS A 415 3.22 21.58 -16.34
C LYS A 415 1.86 22.26 -16.40
N ILE A 416 1.45 22.98 -15.35
CA ILE A 416 0.20 23.76 -15.28
C ILE A 416 0.55 25.13 -14.70
N LYS A 417 1.13 26.00 -15.52
CA LYS A 417 1.68 27.31 -15.06
C LYS A 417 0.62 28.22 -14.43
N VAL A 418 -0.64 28.06 -14.83
CA VAL A 418 -1.82 28.79 -14.35
C VAL A 418 -2.31 28.31 -12.98
N GLN A 419 -1.68 27.31 -12.38
CA GLN A 419 -2.09 26.74 -11.10
C GLN A 419 -0.98 26.89 -10.06
N LEU A 420 -1.28 27.64 -9.01
CA LEU A 420 -0.51 27.59 -7.76
C LEU A 420 -1.02 26.44 -6.92
N SER A 421 -0.15 25.51 -6.57
CA SER A 421 -0.51 24.31 -5.83
C SER A 421 -0.10 24.43 -4.37
N ALA A 422 -0.94 23.97 -3.44
CA ALA A 422 -0.65 23.92 -2.02
C ALA A 422 -1.05 22.56 -1.43
N ALA A 423 -0.19 21.97 -0.58
CA ALA A 423 -0.40 20.65 0.02
C ALA A 423 -0.64 20.75 1.54
N PRO A 424 -1.89 20.90 2.01
CA PRO A 424 -2.21 21.06 3.43
C PRO A 424 -1.74 19.89 4.29
N ILE A 425 -1.90 18.67 3.77
CA ILE A 425 -1.62 17.41 4.44
C ILE A 425 -0.24 16.82 4.10
N GLN A 426 0.71 17.64 3.58
CA GLN A 426 2.01 17.14 3.12
C GLN A 426 2.76 16.31 4.16
N ASN A 427 2.63 16.67 5.43
CA ASN A 427 3.34 16.01 6.54
C ASN A 427 2.56 14.83 7.16
N TRP A 428 1.37 14.50 6.66
CA TRP A 428 0.59 13.40 7.17
C TRP A 428 1.07 12.05 6.62
N THR A 429 1.09 11.01 7.46
CA THR A 429 1.23 9.62 7.02
C THR A 429 -0.13 9.09 6.55
N ALA A 430 -0.16 7.94 5.88
CA ALA A 430 -1.41 7.27 5.54
C ALA A 430 -2.29 7.03 6.79
N LEU A 431 -1.67 6.66 7.91
CA LEU A 431 -2.40 6.45 9.16
C LEU A 431 -3.04 7.75 9.69
N HIS A 432 -2.36 8.91 9.61
CA HIS A 432 -2.99 10.21 9.94
C HIS A 432 -4.25 10.44 9.10
N VAL A 433 -4.14 10.21 7.79
CA VAL A 433 -5.27 10.39 6.86
C VAL A 433 -6.43 9.49 7.23
N TRP A 434 -6.17 8.19 7.43
CA TRP A 434 -7.23 7.24 7.75
C TRP A 434 -7.91 7.51 9.10
N LEU A 435 -7.13 7.78 10.14
CA LEU A 435 -7.68 8.12 11.45
C LEU A 435 -8.52 9.41 11.40
N TYR A 436 -8.09 10.40 10.60
CA TYR A 436 -8.84 11.62 10.36
C TYR A 436 -10.17 11.33 9.65
N LEU A 437 -10.15 10.55 8.56
CA LEU A 437 -11.35 10.17 7.82
C LEU A 437 -12.32 9.35 8.67
N PHE A 438 -11.82 8.44 9.50
CA PHE A 438 -12.66 7.65 10.43
C PHE A 438 -13.30 8.55 11.50
N ARG A 439 -12.56 9.52 12.04
CA ARG A 439 -13.10 10.50 13.01
C ARG A 439 -14.23 11.33 12.40
N GLU A 440 -14.06 11.79 11.17
CA GLU A 440 -15.04 12.62 10.45
C GLU A 440 -16.16 11.81 9.80
N GLU A 441 -16.17 10.49 9.95
CA GLU A 441 -17.11 9.58 9.26
C GLU A 441 -17.23 9.93 7.77
N ALA A 442 -16.06 10.19 7.15
CA ALA A 442 -15.97 10.68 5.79
C ALA A 442 -16.29 9.56 4.76
N PRO A 443 -17.00 9.85 3.68
CA PRO A 443 -17.38 8.87 2.67
C PRO A 443 -16.17 8.55 1.77
N TYR A 444 -15.24 7.74 2.25
CA TYR A 444 -14.10 7.30 1.43
C TYR A 444 -14.54 6.30 0.36
N ASN A 445 -13.75 6.21 -0.70
CA ASN A 445 -14.01 5.31 -1.83
C ASN A 445 -13.91 3.85 -1.38
N ARG A 446 -14.96 3.06 -1.60
CA ARG A 446 -15.03 1.67 -1.15
C ARG A 446 -14.05 0.71 -1.86
N LEU A 447 -13.42 1.13 -2.95
CA LEU A 447 -12.33 0.34 -3.57
C LEU A 447 -11.16 0.07 -2.63
N TYR A 448 -10.97 0.88 -1.58
CA TYR A 448 -10.00 0.58 -0.52
C TYR A 448 -10.36 -0.70 0.25
N GLU A 449 -11.65 -0.99 0.42
CA GLU A 449 -12.13 -2.23 1.05
C GLU A 449 -11.91 -3.45 0.17
N HIS A 450 -11.72 -3.24 -1.14
CA HIS A 450 -11.36 -4.25 -2.14
C HIS A 450 -9.86 -4.35 -2.41
N ARG A 451 -9.03 -4.01 -1.43
CA ARG A 451 -7.57 -4.13 -1.41
C ARG A 451 -6.81 -3.15 -2.30
N LEU A 452 -7.44 -2.16 -2.91
CA LEU A 452 -6.69 -1.10 -3.57
C LEU A 452 -6.01 -0.22 -2.51
N ASP A 453 -4.71 0.00 -2.63
CA ASP A 453 -3.94 0.89 -1.75
C ASP A 453 -4.00 2.35 -2.22
N ARG A 454 -4.31 2.57 -3.49
CA ARG A 454 -4.51 3.89 -4.08
C ARG A 454 -5.60 3.86 -5.15
N ILE A 455 -6.31 4.98 -5.28
CA ILE A 455 -7.31 5.19 -6.32
C ILE A 455 -6.68 5.98 -7.47
N GLY A 456 -6.90 5.53 -8.68
CA GLY A 456 -6.42 6.15 -9.92
C GLY A 456 -7.17 5.60 -11.12
N CYS A 457 -6.71 5.93 -12.33
CA CYS A 457 -7.26 5.36 -13.56
C CYS A 457 -7.02 3.84 -13.60
N PHE A 458 -7.97 3.05 -14.09
CA PHE A 458 -7.81 1.59 -14.21
C PHE A 458 -6.70 1.15 -15.18
N MET A 459 -6.33 2.02 -16.16
CA MET A 459 -5.20 1.81 -17.09
C MET A 459 -3.89 2.45 -16.61
N CYS A 460 -3.74 2.73 -15.29
CA CYS A 460 -2.56 3.41 -14.79
C CYS A 460 -1.32 2.51 -14.82
N PRO A 461 -0.26 2.84 -15.59
CA PRO A 461 0.96 2.02 -15.63
C PRO A 461 1.77 2.05 -14.31
N SER A 462 1.39 2.92 -13.37
CA SER A 462 1.99 2.99 -12.03
C SER A 462 1.15 2.29 -10.96
N SER A 463 0.12 1.53 -11.34
CA SER A 463 -0.59 0.63 -10.44
C SER A 463 0.17 -0.68 -10.31
N ASP A 464 0.06 -1.34 -9.16
CA ASP A 464 0.57 -2.69 -8.99
C ASP A 464 -0.23 -3.68 -9.86
N MET A 465 0.36 -4.82 -10.18
CA MET A 465 -0.30 -5.91 -10.93
C MET A 465 -1.10 -6.84 -9.99
N ALA A 466 -0.91 -6.68 -8.68
CA ALA A 466 -1.56 -7.45 -7.61
C ALA A 466 -3.07 -7.20 -7.53
#